data_28f2f2385df6a2779f0a84fa51c26ea3
#
_entry.id   28f2f2385df6a2779f0a84fa51c26ea3
#
_cell.length_a   1.000
_cell.length_b   1.000
_cell.length_c   1.000
_cell.angle_alpha   90.00
_cell.angle_beta   90.00
_cell.angle_gamma   90.00
#
_symmetry.space_group_name_H-M   'P 1'
#
loop_
_entity.id
_entity.type
_entity.pdbx_description
1 polymer ?
#
loop_
_entity_poly.entity_id
_entity_poly.type
_entity_poly.pdbx_seq_one_letter_code
_entity_poly.pdbx_strand_id
1 'polypeptide(L)'
;MTLQSLPAPRALTAVSADGTPVHVEVYGPEGAPAVVLSHGWTCSIAFWAEQIRALAADHRVIAYDQRGHGRSPAPAATGGAGYSTTALADDLEAVLAATLGPGERAVLAGHSMGGMTIMAAAGRPALRQHAAAVLLCSTGASRLTAEATVVPLRPGGLRSRLTAAVLGAKAPLGPVNAVSKKVLKYATMGPASAPGRVEACARIVHACPRGARYGWSQVLAGLDLEAGLRELRLPVAVLVGTADRLTPPVHARVMVEALPHCTGLVELAGMGHMTPVEAPEAVTAQIRELTLTYLGVTSGEQEKEKQA
;
A
#
# COMPACT_ATOMS: atom_id res chain seq x y z
N MET A 1 17.81 8.40 17.42
CA MET A 1 17.85 8.59 15.96
C MET A 1 17.10 9.88 15.63
N THR A 2 17.80 10.88 15.16
CA THR A 2 17.23 12.12 14.64
C THR A 2 16.39 11.74 13.42
N LEU A 3 15.10 12.02 13.43
CA LEU A 3 14.23 11.88 12.26
C LEU A 3 14.75 12.87 11.21
N GLN A 4 15.58 12.39 10.29
CA GLN A 4 15.96 13.19 9.14
C GLN A 4 14.67 13.52 8.38
N SER A 5 14.50 14.80 8.03
CA SER A 5 13.36 15.26 7.23
C SER A 5 13.32 14.52 5.90
N LEU A 6 12.13 14.27 5.37
CA LEU A 6 11.99 13.81 3.99
C LEU A 6 12.60 14.85 3.03
N PRO A 7 13.17 14.43 1.88
CA PRO A 7 13.52 15.37 0.82
C PRO A 7 12.28 16.20 0.43
N ALA A 8 12.50 17.42 -0.06
CA ALA A 8 11.39 18.27 -0.48
C ALA A 8 10.70 17.65 -1.72
N PRO A 9 9.39 17.42 -1.69
CA PRO A 9 8.68 16.87 -2.85
C PRO A 9 8.31 17.96 -3.87
N ARG A 10 8.15 17.54 -5.12
CA ARG A 10 7.32 18.26 -6.08
C ARG A 10 5.88 17.77 -5.92
N ALA A 11 5.02 18.60 -5.35
CA ALA A 11 3.61 18.26 -5.18
C ALA A 11 2.80 18.60 -6.44
N LEU A 12 1.83 17.75 -6.77
CA LEU A 12 0.86 17.96 -7.84
C LEU A 12 -0.49 17.34 -7.49
N THR A 13 -1.49 17.62 -8.29
CA THR A 13 -2.83 17.04 -8.17
C THR A 13 -3.14 16.24 -9.44
N ALA A 14 -3.41 14.95 -9.29
CA ALA A 14 -4.05 14.15 -10.33
C ALA A 14 -5.57 14.27 -10.21
N VAL A 15 -6.30 14.24 -11.32
CA VAL A 15 -7.77 14.34 -11.31
C VAL A 15 -8.34 13.01 -11.77
N SER A 16 -9.04 12.34 -10.87
CA SER A 16 -9.70 11.06 -11.14
C SER A 16 -10.86 11.20 -12.13
N ALA A 17 -11.32 10.10 -12.69
CA ALA A 17 -12.38 10.08 -13.71
C ALA A 17 -13.70 10.73 -13.24
N ASP A 18 -14.00 10.67 -11.95
CA ASP A 18 -15.15 11.32 -11.33
C ASP A 18 -14.91 12.78 -10.88
N GLY A 19 -13.76 13.35 -11.24
CA GLY A 19 -13.34 14.70 -10.86
C GLY A 19 -12.73 14.81 -9.46
N THR A 20 -12.60 13.70 -8.70
CA THR A 20 -11.97 13.73 -7.38
C THR A 20 -10.49 14.06 -7.50
N PRO A 21 -9.98 15.11 -6.82
CA PRO A 21 -8.56 15.43 -6.83
C PRO A 21 -7.80 14.47 -5.93
N VAL A 22 -6.69 13.96 -6.44
CA VAL A 22 -5.75 13.05 -5.75
C VAL A 22 -4.43 13.78 -5.55
N HIS A 23 -4.03 13.96 -4.30
CA HIS A 23 -2.76 14.59 -3.95
C HIS A 23 -1.59 13.63 -4.22
N VAL A 24 -0.59 14.11 -4.95
CA VAL A 24 0.59 13.34 -5.36
C VAL A 24 1.86 14.09 -4.96
N GLU A 25 2.84 13.38 -4.49
CA GLU A 25 4.19 13.88 -4.21
C GLU A 25 5.22 13.07 -4.98
N VAL A 26 6.12 13.78 -5.67
CA VAL A 26 7.21 13.19 -6.43
C VAL A 26 8.52 13.61 -5.80
N TYR A 27 9.37 12.63 -5.51
CA TYR A 27 10.67 12.80 -4.87
C TYR A 27 11.77 12.25 -5.77
N GLY A 28 12.98 12.74 -5.58
CA GLY A 28 14.19 12.27 -6.29
C GLY A 28 14.35 12.83 -7.71
N PRO A 29 15.36 12.36 -8.44
CA PRO A 29 15.71 12.87 -9.76
C PRO A 29 14.65 12.54 -10.82
N GLU A 30 14.35 13.47 -11.73
CA GLU A 30 13.33 13.28 -12.78
C GLU A 30 13.64 12.14 -13.75
N GLY A 31 14.89 11.96 -14.15
CA GLY A 31 15.31 10.89 -15.08
C GLY A 31 15.60 9.53 -14.43
N ALA A 32 15.44 9.44 -13.10
CA ALA A 32 15.70 8.20 -12.39
C ALA A 32 14.54 7.19 -12.56
N PRO A 33 14.81 5.88 -12.37
CA PRO A 33 13.79 4.84 -12.41
C PRO A 33 12.60 5.14 -11.52
N ALA A 34 11.41 4.99 -12.07
CA ALA A 34 10.19 5.37 -11.38
C ALA A 34 9.67 4.25 -10.47
N VAL A 35 9.26 4.65 -9.25
CA VAL A 35 8.57 3.79 -8.29
C VAL A 35 7.29 4.48 -7.86
N VAL A 36 6.14 3.80 -7.94
CA VAL A 36 4.84 4.31 -7.50
C VAL A 36 4.43 3.60 -6.22
N LEU A 37 4.15 4.36 -5.16
CA LEU A 37 3.82 3.87 -3.83
C LEU A 37 2.35 4.13 -3.50
N SER A 38 1.58 3.06 -3.31
CA SER A 38 0.16 3.09 -2.92
C SER A 38 -0.02 2.59 -1.50
N HIS A 39 -0.47 3.46 -0.59
CA HIS A 39 -0.62 3.15 0.83
C HIS A 39 -1.91 2.37 1.15
N GLY A 40 -1.99 1.83 2.38
CA GLY A 40 -3.14 1.09 2.87
C GLY A 40 -4.29 1.96 3.40
N TRP A 41 -5.39 1.31 3.73
CA TRP A 41 -6.52 1.90 4.46
C TRP A 41 -6.05 2.56 5.75
N THR A 42 -6.60 3.72 6.07
CA THR A 42 -6.23 4.58 7.21
C THR A 42 -4.81 5.16 7.18
N CYS A 43 -4.05 4.94 6.11
CA CYS A 43 -2.71 5.48 5.96
C CYS A 43 -2.70 6.78 5.12
N SER A 44 -1.51 7.24 4.76
CA SER A 44 -1.23 8.37 3.88
C SER A 44 0.19 8.23 3.30
N ILE A 45 0.64 9.17 2.48
CA ILE A 45 2.04 9.22 1.99
C ILE A 45 3.05 9.04 3.13
N ALA A 46 2.77 9.58 4.31
CA ALA A 46 3.65 9.47 5.48
C ALA A 46 3.96 8.01 5.89
N PHE A 47 3.12 7.06 5.50
CA PHE A 47 3.34 5.64 5.75
C PHE A 47 4.58 5.09 5.02
N TRP A 48 4.90 5.66 3.86
CA TRP A 48 6.03 5.29 3.03
C TRP A 48 7.32 6.10 3.32
N ALA A 49 7.36 6.84 4.44
CA ALA A 49 8.45 7.77 4.75
C ALA A 49 9.85 7.12 4.69
N GLU A 50 9.99 5.88 5.18
CA GLU A 50 11.29 5.19 5.18
C GLU A 50 11.70 4.78 3.75
N GLN A 51 10.74 4.29 2.93
CA GLN A 51 10.99 3.94 1.53
C GLN A 51 11.31 5.18 0.70
N ILE A 52 10.55 6.27 0.87
CA ILE A 52 10.82 7.56 0.20
C ILE A 52 12.24 8.03 0.52
N ARG A 53 12.62 8.00 1.79
CA ARG A 53 13.95 8.45 2.25
C ARG A 53 15.07 7.60 1.66
N ALA A 54 14.85 6.28 1.58
CA ALA A 54 15.85 5.35 1.09
C ALA A 54 15.97 5.33 -0.45
N LEU A 55 14.88 5.61 -1.16
CA LEU A 55 14.83 5.50 -2.63
C LEU A 55 15.05 6.83 -3.35
N ALA A 56 14.70 7.98 -2.74
CA ALA A 56 14.71 9.27 -3.42
C ALA A 56 16.13 9.78 -3.82
N ALA A 57 17.20 9.11 -3.39
CA ALA A 57 18.56 9.45 -3.82
C ALA A 57 18.84 9.00 -5.26
N ASP A 58 18.24 7.90 -5.70
CA ASP A 58 18.55 7.21 -6.95
C ASP A 58 17.30 6.71 -7.72
N HIS A 59 16.11 6.97 -7.21
CA HIS A 59 14.82 6.65 -7.83
C HIS A 59 13.91 7.88 -7.85
N ARG A 60 13.08 7.96 -8.86
CA ARG A 60 11.94 8.89 -8.87
C ARG A 60 10.76 8.23 -8.15
N VAL A 61 10.51 8.64 -6.91
CA VAL A 61 9.47 8.07 -6.05
C VAL A 61 8.20 8.88 -6.16
N ILE A 62 7.14 8.27 -6.64
CA ILE A 62 5.80 8.83 -6.80
C ILE A 62 4.94 8.24 -5.70
N ALA A 63 4.51 9.05 -4.73
CA ALA A 63 3.61 8.62 -3.67
C ALA A 63 2.34 9.48 -3.70
N TYR A 64 1.18 8.90 -3.43
CA TYR A 64 -0.07 9.64 -3.44
C TYR A 64 -0.94 9.27 -2.26
N ASP A 65 -1.75 10.22 -1.82
CA ASP A 65 -2.79 9.98 -0.84
C ASP A 65 -4.04 9.47 -1.55
N GLN A 66 -4.49 8.26 -1.25
CA GLN A 66 -5.73 7.72 -1.81
C GLN A 66 -6.93 8.58 -1.38
N ARG A 67 -7.99 8.66 -2.19
CA ARG A 67 -9.18 9.49 -1.90
C ARG A 67 -9.67 9.36 -0.46
N GLY A 68 -9.93 10.49 0.17
CA GLY A 68 -10.35 10.57 1.57
C GLY A 68 -9.23 10.44 2.59
N HIS A 69 -7.98 10.24 2.19
CA HIS A 69 -6.83 10.12 3.07
C HIS A 69 -5.86 11.29 2.89
N GLY A 70 -5.07 11.56 3.92
CA GLY A 70 -4.03 12.56 3.90
C GLY A 70 -4.52 13.92 3.39
N ARG A 71 -3.99 14.36 2.25
CA ARG A 71 -4.35 15.62 1.57
C ARG A 71 -5.36 15.44 0.43
N SER A 72 -5.70 14.21 0.07
CA SER A 72 -6.76 13.93 -0.89
C SER A 72 -8.13 14.04 -0.22
N PRO A 73 -9.04 14.90 -0.70
CA PRO A 73 -10.34 15.06 -0.09
C PRO A 73 -11.20 13.80 -0.22
N ALA A 74 -12.24 13.72 0.60
CA ALA A 74 -13.30 12.74 0.41
C ALA A 74 -14.02 13.03 -0.93
N PRO A 75 -14.53 12.00 -1.64
CA PRO A 75 -15.31 12.21 -2.85
C PRO A 75 -16.54 13.04 -2.55
N ALA A 76 -16.96 13.87 -3.53
CA ALA A 76 -18.13 14.74 -3.39
C ALA A 76 -19.45 13.95 -3.28
N ALA A 77 -19.49 12.74 -3.81
CA ALA A 77 -20.67 11.87 -3.71
C ALA A 77 -20.95 11.47 -2.26
N THR A 78 -22.17 11.74 -1.80
CA THR A 78 -22.63 11.40 -0.44
C THR A 78 -23.01 9.92 -0.31
N GLY A 79 -23.00 9.40 0.89
CA GLY A 79 -23.51 8.04 1.19
C GLY A 79 -22.59 6.88 0.76
N GLY A 80 -21.31 7.11 0.56
CA GLY A 80 -20.34 6.04 0.20
C GLY A 80 -20.22 5.77 -1.30
N ALA A 81 -21.01 6.41 -2.15
CA ALA A 81 -21.00 6.18 -3.60
C ALA A 81 -19.67 6.52 -4.29
N GLY A 82 -18.83 7.35 -3.67
CA GLY A 82 -17.49 7.68 -4.17
C GLY A 82 -16.37 6.72 -3.73
N TYR A 83 -16.68 5.70 -2.92
CA TYR A 83 -15.75 4.68 -2.48
C TYR A 83 -16.08 3.34 -3.15
N SER A 84 -15.22 2.86 -4.02
CA SER A 84 -15.38 1.59 -4.71
C SER A 84 -14.04 1.07 -5.24
N THR A 85 -13.97 -0.19 -5.62
CA THR A 85 -12.78 -0.74 -6.30
C THR A 85 -12.53 -0.08 -7.65
N THR A 86 -13.57 0.32 -8.38
CA THR A 86 -13.46 1.13 -9.59
C THR A 86 -12.81 2.47 -9.31
N ALA A 87 -13.22 3.17 -8.25
CA ALA A 87 -12.64 4.44 -7.87
C ALA A 87 -11.15 4.32 -7.47
N LEU A 88 -10.73 3.19 -6.86
CA LEU A 88 -9.30 2.92 -6.63
C LEU A 88 -8.52 2.82 -7.95
N ALA A 89 -9.08 2.11 -8.92
CA ALA A 89 -8.47 1.96 -10.24
C ALA A 89 -8.38 3.29 -10.99
N ASP A 90 -9.45 4.08 -10.97
CA ASP A 90 -9.52 5.40 -11.62
C ASP A 90 -8.51 6.39 -11.01
N ASP A 91 -8.36 6.38 -9.68
CA ASP A 91 -7.35 7.19 -8.98
C ASP A 91 -5.92 6.80 -9.39
N LEU A 92 -5.62 5.50 -9.42
CA LEU A 92 -4.30 5.04 -9.84
C LEU A 92 -4.02 5.40 -11.32
N GLU A 93 -4.98 5.22 -12.22
CA GLU A 93 -4.84 5.65 -13.63
C GLU A 93 -4.53 7.14 -13.74
N ALA A 94 -5.26 7.98 -12.99
CA ALA A 94 -5.02 9.42 -12.97
C ALA A 94 -3.61 9.77 -12.46
N VAL A 95 -3.13 9.07 -11.41
CA VAL A 95 -1.78 9.25 -10.89
C VAL A 95 -0.73 8.85 -11.93
N LEU A 96 -0.87 7.68 -12.56
CA LEU A 96 0.05 7.21 -13.59
C LEU A 96 0.11 8.19 -14.78
N ALA A 97 -1.06 8.63 -15.28
CA ALA A 97 -1.15 9.58 -16.38
C ALA A 97 -0.56 10.96 -16.05
N ALA A 98 -0.68 11.42 -14.81
CA ALA A 98 -0.15 12.72 -14.37
C ALA A 98 1.37 12.71 -14.09
N THR A 99 1.98 11.54 -13.92
CA THR A 99 3.36 11.42 -13.44
C THR A 99 4.30 10.65 -14.36
N LEU A 100 3.78 9.81 -15.25
CA LEU A 100 4.59 9.01 -16.18
C LEU A 100 4.36 9.47 -17.62
N GLY A 101 5.47 9.66 -18.34
CA GLY A 101 5.44 10.02 -19.75
C GLY A 101 5.12 8.82 -20.68
N PRO A 102 4.89 9.08 -21.98
CA PRO A 102 4.69 8.03 -22.96
C PRO A 102 5.86 7.04 -23.00
N GLY A 103 5.56 5.74 -22.88
CA GLY A 103 6.57 4.67 -22.87
C GLY A 103 7.34 4.52 -21.55
N GLU A 104 7.16 5.40 -20.61
CA GLU A 104 7.81 5.31 -19.30
C GLU A 104 7.16 4.22 -18.45
N ARG A 105 7.98 3.42 -17.79
CA ARG A 105 7.54 2.33 -16.92
C ARG A 105 8.02 2.52 -15.49
N ALA A 106 7.26 2.00 -14.54
CA ALA A 106 7.52 2.08 -13.12
C ALA A 106 7.35 0.73 -12.42
N VAL A 107 8.02 0.54 -11.30
CA VAL A 107 7.67 -0.49 -10.33
C VAL A 107 6.57 0.07 -9.42
N LEU A 108 5.48 -0.66 -9.26
CA LEU A 108 4.39 -0.28 -8.38
C LEU A 108 4.47 -1.09 -7.08
N ALA A 109 4.49 -0.43 -5.93
CA ALA A 109 4.44 -1.09 -4.63
C ALA A 109 3.14 -0.69 -3.91
N GLY A 110 2.31 -1.68 -3.58
CA GLY A 110 1.03 -1.49 -2.90
C GLY A 110 0.99 -2.19 -1.56
N HIS A 111 0.69 -1.44 -0.49
CA HIS A 111 0.47 -1.99 0.84
C HIS A 111 -1.03 -2.11 1.13
N SER A 112 -1.49 -3.28 1.56
CA SER A 112 -2.88 -3.51 1.98
C SER A 112 -3.88 -3.02 0.91
N MET A 113 -4.75 -2.04 1.19
CA MET A 113 -5.65 -1.43 0.21
C MET A 113 -4.90 -0.90 -1.03
N GLY A 114 -3.64 -0.46 -0.90
CA GLY A 114 -2.80 -0.08 -2.04
C GLY A 114 -2.49 -1.25 -2.98
N GLY A 115 -2.29 -2.46 -2.46
CA GLY A 115 -2.21 -3.68 -3.26
C GLY A 115 -3.55 -4.02 -3.94
N MET A 116 -4.66 -3.81 -3.22
CA MET A 116 -6.01 -3.96 -3.78
C MET A 116 -6.28 -2.94 -4.90
N THR A 117 -5.75 -1.72 -4.78
CA THR A 117 -5.80 -0.70 -5.84
C THR A 117 -5.13 -1.19 -7.13
N ILE A 118 -3.94 -1.78 -7.01
CA ILE A 118 -3.21 -2.35 -8.16
C ILE A 118 -3.99 -3.52 -8.79
N MET A 119 -4.54 -4.41 -7.97
CA MET A 119 -5.38 -5.51 -8.45
C MET A 119 -6.66 -5.01 -9.13
N ALA A 120 -7.31 -3.97 -8.59
CA ALA A 120 -8.48 -3.36 -9.20
C ALA A 120 -8.19 -2.73 -10.57
N ALA A 121 -6.97 -2.21 -10.75
CA ALA A 121 -6.52 -1.59 -11.99
C ALA A 121 -5.88 -2.57 -12.99
N ALA A 122 -5.78 -3.87 -12.70
CA ALA A 122 -5.03 -4.84 -13.50
C ALA A 122 -5.46 -4.90 -14.97
N GLY A 123 -6.77 -4.77 -15.23
CA GLY A 123 -7.34 -4.72 -16.58
C GLY A 123 -7.20 -3.36 -17.29
N ARG A 124 -6.77 -2.31 -16.60
CA ARG A 124 -6.73 -0.95 -17.14
C ARG A 124 -5.56 -0.71 -18.09
N PRO A 125 -5.77 0.03 -19.21
CA PRO A 125 -4.71 0.33 -20.16
C PRO A 125 -3.49 1.01 -19.53
N ALA A 126 -3.69 1.99 -18.64
CA ALA A 126 -2.60 2.72 -18.02
C ALA A 126 -1.70 1.82 -17.17
N LEU A 127 -2.27 0.87 -16.41
CA LEU A 127 -1.46 -0.08 -15.64
C LEU A 127 -0.64 -0.97 -16.57
N ARG A 128 -1.26 -1.52 -17.63
CA ARG A 128 -0.57 -2.38 -18.60
C ARG A 128 0.57 -1.64 -19.34
N GLN A 129 0.38 -0.36 -19.63
CA GLN A 129 1.38 0.48 -20.29
C GLN A 129 2.54 0.82 -19.37
N HIS A 130 2.26 1.21 -18.13
CA HIS A 130 3.24 1.83 -17.25
C HIS A 130 3.83 0.89 -16.19
N ALA A 131 3.18 -0.22 -15.82
CA ALA A 131 3.73 -1.11 -14.82
C ALA A 131 4.81 -2.06 -15.41
N ALA A 132 6.02 -2.02 -14.87
CA ALA A 132 7.10 -2.95 -15.20
C ALA A 132 7.05 -4.20 -14.32
N ALA A 133 6.84 -4.01 -13.02
CA ALA A 133 6.68 -5.05 -12.02
C ALA A 133 5.85 -4.53 -10.85
N VAL A 134 5.35 -5.41 -10.01
CA VAL A 134 4.53 -5.08 -8.84
C VAL A 134 5.09 -5.74 -7.58
N LEU A 135 5.06 -5.01 -6.45
CA LEU A 135 5.22 -5.53 -5.12
C LEU A 135 3.89 -5.43 -4.35
N LEU A 136 3.32 -6.56 -3.97
CA LEU A 136 2.13 -6.65 -3.13
C LEU A 136 2.54 -6.90 -1.68
N CYS A 137 2.41 -5.87 -0.81
CA CYS A 137 2.80 -5.95 0.61
C CYS A 137 1.58 -6.11 1.51
N SER A 138 1.53 -7.16 2.34
CA SER A 138 0.52 -7.36 3.39
C SER A 138 -0.89 -7.03 2.88
N THR A 139 -1.33 -7.70 1.83
CA THR A 139 -2.61 -7.48 1.15
C THR A 139 -3.38 -8.77 0.92
N GLY A 140 -4.56 -8.68 0.34
CA GLY A 140 -5.38 -9.85 -0.04
C GLY A 140 -6.36 -9.48 -1.14
N ALA A 141 -6.76 -10.45 -1.96
CA ALA A 141 -7.67 -10.25 -3.08
C ALA A 141 -9.14 -10.42 -2.72
N SER A 142 -9.46 -11.20 -1.69
CA SER A 142 -10.85 -11.52 -1.28
C SER A 142 -10.90 -11.98 0.17
N ARG A 143 -12.11 -12.22 0.72
CA ARG A 143 -12.38 -12.86 2.02
C ARG A 143 -11.71 -12.19 3.22
N LEU A 144 -11.44 -10.88 3.18
CA LEU A 144 -10.65 -10.17 4.18
C LEU A 144 -11.18 -10.37 5.60
N THR A 145 -12.48 -10.19 5.82
CA THR A 145 -13.08 -10.32 7.16
C THR A 145 -13.18 -11.77 7.64
N ALA A 146 -13.22 -12.75 6.74
CA ALA A 146 -13.29 -14.16 7.07
C ALA A 146 -11.95 -14.70 7.56
N GLU A 147 -10.85 -14.27 6.96
CA GLU A 147 -9.51 -14.74 7.28
C GLU A 147 -8.82 -13.91 8.36
N ALA A 148 -9.18 -12.64 8.54
CA ALA A 148 -8.61 -11.79 9.57
C ALA A 148 -8.72 -12.39 10.98
N THR A 149 -7.63 -12.28 11.76
CA THR A 149 -7.51 -12.85 13.11
C THR A 149 -7.48 -11.78 14.21
N VAL A 150 -7.92 -10.55 13.89
CA VAL A 150 -8.01 -9.44 14.85
C VAL A 150 -8.96 -9.76 16.01
N VAL A 151 -10.06 -10.45 15.72
CA VAL A 151 -10.96 -10.98 16.73
C VAL A 151 -10.51 -12.42 17.08
N PRO A 152 -10.11 -12.70 18.34
CA PRO A 152 -9.51 -13.98 18.73
C PRO A 152 -10.58 -15.07 18.95
N LEU A 153 -11.35 -15.37 17.93
CA LEU A 153 -12.37 -16.43 17.89
C LEU A 153 -11.98 -17.49 16.85
N ARG A 154 -12.54 -18.68 16.98
CA ARG A 154 -12.41 -19.73 15.97
C ARG A 154 -12.93 -19.26 14.61
N PRO A 155 -12.36 -19.72 13.49
CA PRO A 155 -12.86 -19.43 12.15
C PRO A 155 -14.36 -19.74 12.03
N GLY A 156 -15.12 -18.85 11.37
CA GLY A 156 -16.56 -19.02 11.17
C GLY A 156 -17.32 -17.69 11.06
N GLY A 157 -18.60 -17.77 10.76
CA GLY A 157 -19.45 -16.61 10.49
C GLY A 157 -19.52 -15.59 11.62
N LEU A 158 -19.44 -16.04 12.88
CA LEU A 158 -19.45 -15.14 14.04
C LEU A 158 -18.18 -14.27 14.08
N ARG A 159 -16.98 -14.88 13.90
CA ARG A 159 -15.73 -14.14 13.84
C ARG A 159 -15.77 -13.11 12.71
N SER A 160 -16.18 -13.52 11.51
CA SER A 160 -16.26 -12.63 10.33
C SER A 160 -17.19 -11.44 10.59
N ARG A 161 -18.38 -11.67 11.16
CA ARG A 161 -19.35 -10.61 11.50
C ARG A 161 -18.79 -9.63 12.54
N LEU A 162 -18.15 -10.15 13.60
CA LEU A 162 -17.52 -9.30 14.63
C LEU A 162 -16.33 -8.53 14.08
N THR A 163 -15.51 -9.15 13.25
CA THR A 163 -14.40 -8.48 12.55
C THR A 163 -14.92 -7.33 11.68
N ALA A 164 -15.95 -7.59 10.87
CA ALA A 164 -16.57 -6.55 10.04
C ALA A 164 -17.16 -5.41 10.90
N ALA A 165 -17.82 -5.73 12.02
CA ALA A 165 -18.38 -4.73 12.93
C ALA A 165 -17.29 -3.87 13.59
N VAL A 166 -16.19 -4.48 14.05
CA VAL A 166 -15.06 -3.77 14.68
C VAL A 166 -14.35 -2.87 13.67
N LEU A 167 -13.99 -3.40 12.51
CA LEU A 167 -13.29 -2.64 11.48
C LEU A 167 -14.19 -1.58 10.83
N GLY A 168 -15.51 -1.86 10.70
CA GLY A 168 -16.49 -0.95 10.14
C GLY A 168 -17.07 0.06 11.14
N ALA A 169 -16.59 0.10 12.38
CA ALA A 169 -17.15 1.00 13.40
C ALA A 169 -16.93 2.48 13.04
N LYS A 170 -18.00 3.28 13.07
CA LYS A 170 -17.96 4.74 12.88
C LYS A 170 -17.43 5.50 14.10
N ALA A 171 -17.20 4.82 15.22
CA ALA A 171 -16.72 5.46 16.44
C ALA A 171 -15.40 6.19 16.21
N PRO A 172 -15.15 7.36 16.84
CA PRO A 172 -13.85 8.00 16.80
C PRO A 172 -12.80 7.09 17.44
N LEU A 173 -11.56 7.09 16.91
CA LEU A 173 -10.46 6.32 17.50
C LEU A 173 -9.96 6.90 18.83
N GLY A 174 -10.43 8.11 19.18
CA GLY A 174 -9.98 8.83 20.36
C GLY A 174 -8.56 9.39 20.21
N PRO A 175 -7.94 9.87 21.30
CA PRO A 175 -6.58 10.38 21.26
C PRO A 175 -5.55 9.27 21.15
N VAL A 176 -4.38 9.59 20.59
CA VAL A 176 -3.21 8.70 20.63
C VAL A 176 -2.68 8.65 22.06
N ASN A 177 -2.89 7.53 22.74
CA ASN A 177 -2.46 7.28 24.10
C ASN A 177 -1.94 5.83 24.26
N ALA A 178 -1.55 5.45 25.47
CA ALA A 178 -1.00 4.12 25.72
C ALA A 178 -1.98 2.98 25.37
N VAL A 179 -3.28 3.18 25.63
CA VAL A 179 -4.31 2.16 25.35
C VAL A 179 -4.53 2.03 23.85
N SER A 180 -4.75 3.15 23.14
CA SER A 180 -4.97 3.11 21.68
C SER A 180 -3.75 2.55 20.94
N LYS A 181 -2.53 2.86 21.38
CA LYS A 181 -1.29 2.28 20.83
C LYS A 181 -1.20 0.78 21.09
N LYS A 182 -1.60 0.29 22.25
CA LYS A 182 -1.62 -1.15 22.56
C LYS A 182 -2.63 -1.90 21.69
N VAL A 183 -3.82 -1.32 21.53
CA VAL A 183 -4.87 -1.88 20.66
C VAL A 183 -4.41 -1.91 19.19
N LEU A 184 -3.86 -0.79 18.69
CA LEU A 184 -3.33 -0.70 17.34
C LEU A 184 -2.21 -1.74 17.12
N LYS A 185 -1.22 -1.78 18.04
CA LYS A 185 -0.12 -2.74 17.95
C LYS A 185 -0.65 -4.18 17.89
N TYR A 186 -1.61 -4.53 18.72
CA TYR A 186 -2.23 -5.85 18.70
C TYR A 186 -2.88 -6.15 17.34
N ALA A 187 -3.64 -5.20 16.80
CA ALA A 187 -4.41 -5.42 15.58
C ALA A 187 -3.55 -5.42 14.31
N THR A 188 -2.49 -4.62 14.26
CA THR A 188 -1.80 -4.30 13.01
C THR A 188 -0.30 -4.53 13.00
N MET A 189 0.35 -4.75 14.13
CA MET A 189 1.81 -4.84 14.20
C MET A 189 2.28 -6.14 14.87
N GLY A 190 3.52 -6.52 14.57
CA GLY A 190 4.16 -7.65 15.19
C GLY A 190 4.46 -7.43 16.69
N PRO A 191 4.57 -8.49 17.48
CA PRO A 191 4.77 -8.39 18.92
C PRO A 191 6.07 -7.67 19.31
N ALA A 192 7.12 -7.78 18.49
CA ALA A 192 8.43 -7.18 18.71
C ALA A 192 8.57 -5.74 18.16
N SER A 193 7.52 -5.17 17.56
CA SER A 193 7.58 -3.81 16.98
C SER A 193 8.00 -2.76 18.01
N ALA A 194 9.02 -1.97 17.66
CA ALA A 194 9.60 -0.96 18.53
C ALA A 194 8.59 0.16 18.88
N PRO A 195 8.63 0.72 20.09
CA PRO A 195 7.68 1.74 20.54
C PRO A 195 7.56 2.95 19.61
N GLY A 196 8.68 3.41 19.02
CA GLY A 196 8.69 4.53 18.08
C GLY A 196 7.96 4.22 16.77
N ARG A 197 8.06 3.00 16.25
CA ARG A 197 7.30 2.55 15.08
C ARG A 197 5.80 2.45 15.37
N VAL A 198 5.44 1.96 16.56
CA VAL A 198 4.03 1.92 17.02
C VAL A 198 3.45 3.34 17.14
N GLU A 199 4.21 4.28 17.69
CA GLU A 199 3.82 5.70 17.80
C GLU A 199 3.60 6.32 16.41
N ALA A 200 4.51 6.08 15.47
CA ALA A 200 4.40 6.59 14.10
C ALA A 200 3.14 6.04 13.41
N CYS A 201 2.91 4.72 13.46
CA CYS A 201 1.69 4.11 12.93
C CYS A 201 0.43 4.64 13.59
N ALA A 202 0.42 4.81 14.92
CA ALA A 202 -0.73 5.33 15.64
C ALA A 202 -1.10 6.75 15.19
N ARG A 203 -0.13 7.63 15.00
CA ARG A 203 -0.36 8.98 14.49
C ARG A 203 -0.95 8.98 13.08
N ILE A 204 -0.42 8.14 12.18
CA ILE A 204 -0.91 8.01 10.80
C ILE A 204 -2.37 7.52 10.82
N VAL A 205 -2.66 6.42 11.50
CA VAL A 205 -4.00 5.81 11.54
C VAL A 205 -5.03 6.75 12.17
N HIS A 206 -4.66 7.44 13.27
CA HIS A 206 -5.57 8.37 13.96
C HIS A 206 -5.81 9.66 13.17
N ALA A 207 -4.92 10.04 12.26
CA ALA A 207 -5.12 11.18 11.36
C ALA A 207 -6.14 10.91 10.25
N CYS A 208 -6.47 9.65 9.97
CA CYS A 208 -7.44 9.31 8.93
C CYS A 208 -8.84 9.83 9.26
N PRO A 209 -9.49 10.60 8.35
CA PRO A 209 -10.83 11.10 8.54
C PRO A 209 -11.84 9.96 8.78
N ARG A 210 -12.69 10.12 9.80
CA ARG A 210 -13.68 9.09 10.18
C ARG A 210 -14.60 8.69 9.03
N GLY A 211 -14.99 9.65 8.19
CA GLY A 211 -15.84 9.40 7.02
C GLY A 211 -15.17 8.49 6.01
N ALA A 212 -13.92 8.76 5.67
CA ALA A 212 -13.12 7.95 4.74
C ALA A 212 -12.85 6.55 5.33
N ARG A 213 -12.48 6.48 6.61
CA ARG A 213 -12.28 5.20 7.30
C ARG A 213 -13.52 4.32 7.23
N TYR A 214 -14.70 4.89 7.49
CA TYR A 214 -15.97 4.16 7.39
C TYR A 214 -16.31 3.80 5.94
N GLY A 215 -16.24 4.74 5.00
CA GLY A 215 -16.57 4.50 3.59
C GLY A 215 -15.76 3.34 3.02
N TRP A 216 -14.44 3.36 3.21
CA TRP A 216 -13.57 2.28 2.76
C TRP A 216 -13.80 0.96 3.49
N SER A 217 -14.12 0.96 4.78
CA SER A 217 -14.41 -0.28 5.50
C SER A 217 -15.58 -1.06 4.90
N GLN A 218 -16.60 -0.35 4.34
CA GLN A 218 -17.72 -0.99 3.68
C GLN A 218 -17.31 -1.67 2.37
N VAL A 219 -16.44 -1.04 1.59
CA VAL A 219 -15.86 -1.62 0.36
C VAL A 219 -15.01 -2.84 0.69
N LEU A 220 -14.13 -2.72 1.68
CA LEU A 220 -13.21 -3.79 2.07
C LEU A 220 -13.95 -5.02 2.64
N ALA A 221 -15.08 -4.81 3.32
CA ALA A 221 -15.86 -5.92 3.89
C ALA A 221 -16.42 -6.88 2.84
N GLY A 222 -16.74 -6.38 1.64
CA GLY A 222 -17.26 -7.17 0.52
C GLY A 222 -16.30 -7.32 -0.65
N LEU A 223 -15.01 -7.04 -0.43
CA LEU A 223 -14.02 -7.00 -1.50
C LEU A 223 -13.80 -8.39 -2.14
N ASP A 224 -13.89 -8.40 -3.48
CA ASP A 224 -13.46 -9.51 -4.33
C ASP A 224 -12.72 -8.96 -5.56
N LEU A 225 -11.42 -9.22 -5.63
CA LEU A 225 -10.50 -8.81 -6.69
C LEU A 225 -9.75 -10.02 -7.28
N GLU A 226 -10.26 -11.23 -7.10
CA GLU A 226 -9.61 -12.43 -7.63
C GLU A 226 -9.44 -12.40 -9.14
N ALA A 227 -10.42 -11.85 -9.87
CA ALA A 227 -10.32 -11.67 -11.31
C ALA A 227 -9.18 -10.71 -11.68
N GLY A 228 -9.09 -9.55 -11.00
CA GLY A 228 -8.00 -8.59 -11.19
C GLY A 228 -6.63 -9.16 -10.83
N LEU A 229 -6.53 -9.98 -9.78
CA LEU A 229 -5.29 -10.67 -9.43
C LEU A 229 -4.79 -11.57 -10.58
N ARG A 230 -5.70 -12.34 -11.20
CA ARG A 230 -5.37 -13.21 -12.35
C ARG A 230 -5.07 -12.43 -13.63
N GLU A 231 -5.46 -11.17 -13.72
CA GLU A 231 -5.13 -10.28 -14.84
C GLU A 231 -3.78 -9.57 -14.70
N LEU A 232 -3.12 -9.65 -13.56
CA LEU A 232 -1.76 -9.13 -13.36
C LEU A 232 -0.75 -10.01 -14.13
N ARG A 233 -0.67 -9.82 -15.44
CA ARG A 233 0.21 -10.59 -16.36
C ARG A 233 1.63 -10.01 -16.45
N LEU A 234 2.10 -9.39 -15.40
CA LEU A 234 3.44 -8.82 -15.27
C LEU A 234 4.12 -9.44 -14.04
N PRO A 235 5.43 -9.30 -13.86
CA PRO A 235 6.13 -9.82 -12.70
C PRO A 235 5.59 -9.25 -11.39
N VAL A 236 5.19 -10.13 -10.45
CA VAL A 236 4.65 -9.74 -9.15
C VAL A 236 5.40 -10.45 -8.03
N ALA A 237 6.00 -9.68 -7.13
CA ALA A 237 6.50 -10.17 -5.86
C ALA A 237 5.43 -9.99 -4.77
N VAL A 238 5.35 -10.92 -3.83
CA VAL A 238 4.44 -10.87 -2.68
C VAL A 238 5.24 -10.84 -1.40
N LEU A 239 4.89 -9.94 -0.47
CA LEU A 239 5.56 -9.81 0.82
C LEU A 239 4.51 -9.74 1.93
N VAL A 240 4.71 -10.47 3.03
CA VAL A 240 3.77 -10.50 4.16
C VAL A 240 4.48 -10.70 5.49
N GLY A 241 3.96 -10.09 6.55
CA GLY A 241 4.40 -10.37 7.92
C GLY A 241 3.75 -11.66 8.46
N THR A 242 4.53 -12.54 9.09
CA THR A 242 3.98 -13.83 9.62
C THR A 242 3.03 -13.62 10.79
N ALA A 243 3.05 -12.45 11.46
CA ALA A 243 2.14 -12.07 12.54
C ALA A 243 1.03 -11.11 12.09
N ASP A 244 0.82 -10.94 10.78
CA ASP A 244 -0.27 -10.11 10.24
C ASP A 244 -1.64 -10.68 10.63
N ARG A 245 -2.46 -9.85 11.30
CA ARG A 245 -3.81 -10.22 11.74
C ARG A 245 -4.91 -9.65 10.85
N LEU A 246 -4.61 -8.68 9.99
CA LEU A 246 -5.59 -8.09 9.06
C LEU A 246 -5.64 -8.88 7.76
N THR A 247 -4.49 -9.13 7.16
CA THR A 247 -4.31 -9.97 5.98
C THR A 247 -3.28 -11.07 6.26
N PRO A 248 -3.67 -12.09 7.05
CA PRO A 248 -2.76 -13.18 7.45
C PRO A 248 -2.06 -13.84 6.25
N PRO A 249 -0.94 -14.55 6.46
CA PRO A 249 -0.16 -15.19 5.39
C PRO A 249 -0.95 -16.09 4.45
N VAL A 250 -2.11 -16.59 4.85
CA VAL A 250 -3.00 -17.36 3.96
C VAL A 250 -3.39 -16.55 2.72
N HIS A 251 -3.60 -15.23 2.83
CA HIS A 251 -3.88 -14.38 1.66
C HIS A 251 -2.70 -14.33 0.69
N ALA A 252 -1.48 -14.16 1.22
CA ALA A 252 -0.27 -14.12 0.40
C ALA A 252 -0.07 -15.44 -0.36
N ARG A 253 -0.25 -16.58 0.31
CA ARG A 253 -0.12 -17.91 -0.31
C ARG A 253 -1.15 -18.12 -1.41
N VAL A 254 -2.42 -17.78 -1.17
CA VAL A 254 -3.49 -17.86 -2.19
C VAL A 254 -3.19 -16.94 -3.38
N MET A 255 -2.66 -15.74 -3.13
CA MET A 255 -2.28 -14.84 -4.22
C MET A 255 -1.13 -15.41 -5.06
N VAL A 256 -0.10 -15.98 -4.42
CA VAL A 256 1.02 -16.63 -5.12
C VAL A 256 0.55 -17.74 -6.06
N GLU A 257 -0.40 -18.57 -5.62
CA GLU A 257 -0.98 -19.64 -6.45
C GLU A 257 -1.82 -19.12 -7.62
N ALA A 258 -2.45 -17.96 -7.46
CA ALA A 258 -3.35 -17.37 -8.47
C ALA A 258 -2.66 -16.44 -9.47
N LEU A 259 -1.49 -15.90 -9.13
CA LEU A 259 -0.74 -14.95 -9.97
C LEU A 259 -0.11 -15.65 -11.17
N PRO A 260 -0.33 -15.15 -12.42
CA PRO A 260 0.28 -15.74 -13.62
C PRO A 260 1.82 -15.71 -13.64
N HIS A 261 2.41 -14.66 -13.07
CA HIS A 261 3.85 -14.41 -13.04
C HIS A 261 4.32 -14.00 -11.65
N CYS A 262 4.14 -14.88 -10.66
CA CYS A 262 4.67 -14.65 -9.33
C CYS A 262 6.20 -14.84 -9.34
N THR A 263 6.96 -13.81 -8.91
CA THR A 263 8.42 -13.86 -8.85
C THR A 263 8.94 -14.38 -7.51
N GLY A 264 8.09 -14.40 -6.48
CA GLY A 264 8.45 -14.93 -5.16
C GLY A 264 7.51 -14.48 -4.05
N LEU A 265 7.61 -15.17 -2.91
CA LEU A 265 6.94 -14.85 -1.65
C LEU A 265 8.00 -14.60 -0.57
N VAL A 266 7.93 -13.42 0.04
CA VAL A 266 8.76 -13.08 1.21
C VAL A 266 7.87 -13.06 2.45
N GLU A 267 8.09 -14.02 3.37
CA GLU A 267 7.44 -14.05 4.69
C GLU A 267 8.38 -13.46 5.74
N LEU A 268 8.04 -12.31 6.30
CA LEU A 268 8.83 -11.60 7.31
C LEU A 268 8.48 -12.12 8.71
N ALA A 269 9.38 -12.88 9.30
CA ALA A 269 9.18 -13.50 10.59
C ALA A 269 8.87 -12.49 11.71
N GLY A 270 7.74 -12.68 12.40
CA GLY A 270 7.31 -11.86 13.53
C GLY A 270 6.81 -10.46 13.19
N MET A 271 6.84 -10.03 11.92
CA MET A 271 6.26 -8.75 11.48
C MET A 271 4.74 -8.86 11.34
N GLY A 272 4.04 -7.77 11.63
CA GLY A 272 2.59 -7.66 11.48
C GLY A 272 2.18 -7.15 10.10
N HIS A 273 1.08 -6.41 10.07
CA HIS A 273 0.49 -5.84 8.87
C HIS A 273 1.24 -4.62 8.31
N MET A 274 1.90 -3.85 9.19
CA MET A 274 2.56 -2.58 8.81
C MET A 274 3.99 -2.80 8.31
N THR A 275 4.19 -3.78 7.41
CA THR A 275 5.52 -4.22 6.95
C THR A 275 6.43 -3.10 6.44
N PRO A 276 5.98 -2.06 5.68
CA PRO A 276 6.82 -0.91 5.29
C PRO A 276 7.38 -0.11 6.47
N VAL A 277 6.70 -0.11 7.62
CA VAL A 277 7.15 0.56 8.84
C VAL A 277 7.90 -0.40 9.76
N GLU A 278 7.50 -1.67 9.83
CA GLU A 278 8.08 -2.66 10.73
C GLU A 278 9.42 -3.23 10.22
N ALA A 279 9.56 -3.37 8.90
CA ALA A 279 10.74 -3.90 8.24
C ALA A 279 11.08 -3.07 6.99
N PRO A 280 11.37 -1.76 7.13
CA PRO A 280 11.54 -0.87 5.99
C PRO A 280 12.69 -1.28 5.07
N GLU A 281 13.76 -1.83 5.62
CA GLU A 281 14.92 -2.29 4.84
C GLU A 281 14.54 -3.45 3.92
N ALA A 282 13.75 -4.41 4.41
CA ALA A 282 13.31 -5.57 3.62
C ALA A 282 12.37 -5.15 2.49
N VAL A 283 11.41 -4.25 2.78
CA VAL A 283 10.50 -3.73 1.75
C VAL A 283 11.26 -2.90 0.72
N THR A 284 12.19 -2.04 1.14
CA THR A 284 13.02 -1.25 0.23
C THR A 284 13.89 -2.15 -0.65
N ALA A 285 14.48 -3.21 -0.10
CA ALA A 285 15.30 -4.17 -0.86
C ALA A 285 14.47 -4.86 -1.96
N GLN A 286 13.22 -5.26 -1.67
CA GLN A 286 12.34 -5.85 -2.68
C GLN A 286 11.97 -4.85 -3.79
N ILE A 287 11.71 -3.58 -3.46
CA ILE A 287 11.47 -2.54 -4.47
C ILE A 287 12.71 -2.36 -5.35
N ARG A 288 13.92 -2.28 -4.75
CA ARG A 288 15.18 -2.14 -5.50
C ARG A 288 15.45 -3.34 -6.40
N GLU A 289 15.22 -4.55 -5.92
CA GLU A 289 15.37 -5.77 -6.72
C GLU A 289 14.47 -5.75 -7.96
N LEU A 290 13.21 -5.34 -7.79
CA LEU A 290 12.27 -5.21 -8.91
C LEU A 290 12.67 -4.10 -9.88
N THR A 291 13.15 -2.94 -9.40
CA THR A 291 13.62 -1.86 -10.28
C THR A 291 14.87 -2.26 -11.05
N LEU A 292 15.82 -2.91 -10.40
CA LEU A 292 17.03 -3.42 -11.03
C LEU A 292 16.71 -4.43 -12.14
N THR A 293 15.82 -5.38 -11.86
CA THR A 293 15.50 -6.48 -12.76
C THR A 293 14.65 -6.03 -13.95
N TYR A 294 13.66 -5.15 -13.72
CA TYR A 294 12.62 -4.87 -14.72
C TYR A 294 12.66 -3.46 -15.32
N LEU A 295 13.49 -2.55 -14.79
CA LEU A 295 13.74 -1.23 -15.37
C LEU A 295 15.18 -1.05 -15.89
N GLY A 296 16.02 -2.08 -15.77
CA GLY A 296 17.38 -2.06 -16.31
C GLY A 296 18.34 -1.09 -15.61
N VAL A 297 18.12 -0.84 -14.32
CA VAL A 297 18.96 0.07 -13.53
C VAL A 297 20.21 -0.65 -13.10
N THR A 298 21.34 -0.33 -13.74
CA THR A 298 22.64 -0.67 -13.17
C THR A 298 22.84 0.16 -11.89
N SER A 299 23.01 -0.50 -10.75
CA SER A 299 23.43 0.18 -9.53
C SER A 299 24.75 0.89 -9.83
N GLY A 300 24.87 2.19 -9.50
CA GLY A 300 26.06 3.01 -9.80
C GLY A 300 27.38 2.50 -9.21
N GLU A 301 27.39 1.37 -8.52
CA GLU A 301 28.58 0.63 -8.08
C GLU A 301 29.18 -0.24 -9.20
N GLN A 302 28.38 -0.77 -10.14
CA GLN A 302 28.88 -1.59 -11.24
C GLN A 302 29.54 -0.76 -12.37
N GLU A 303 29.20 0.52 -12.52
CA GLU A 303 29.89 1.41 -13.47
C GLU A 303 31.30 1.82 -12.99
N LYS A 304 31.51 1.91 -11.67
CA LYS A 304 32.81 2.20 -11.11
C LYS A 304 33.80 1.02 -11.22
N GLU A 305 33.30 -0.22 -11.17
CA GLU A 305 34.14 -1.41 -11.36
C GLU A 305 34.53 -1.69 -12.84
N LYS A 306 33.76 -1.18 -13.81
CA LYS A 306 34.04 -1.31 -15.23
C LYS A 306 35.00 -0.22 -15.76
N GLN A 307 35.23 0.83 -14.96
CA GLN A 307 36.16 1.94 -15.31
C GLN A 307 37.49 1.91 -14.52
N ALA A 308 37.67 0.93 -13.64
CA ALA A 308 38.91 0.67 -12.91
C ALA A 308 39.64 -0.56 -13.49
#